data_528e748d927ab92c216cf62c08634f3e
#
_entry.id   528e748d927ab92c216cf62c08634f3e
#
_cell.length_a   1.000
_cell.length_b   1.000
_cell.length_c   1.000
_cell.angle_alpha   90.00
_cell.angle_beta   90.00
_cell.angle_gamma   90.00
#
_symmetry.space_group_name_H-M   'P 1'
#
loop_
_entity.id
_entity.type
_entity.pdbx_description
1 polymer ?
#
loop_
_entity_poly.entity_id
_entity_poly.type
_entity_poly.pdbx_seq_one_letter_code
_entity_poly.pdbx_strand_id
1 'polypeptide(L)' 'MERLNTIKELINQGNVEQAIQQLDEILQTDFRGKDEAYYLRGNAYRKQGNWQQALNNYQ' A
#
# COMPACT_ATOMS: atom_id res chain seq x y z
N MET A 1 -1.96 -8.02 -10.78
CA MET A 1 -3.32 -8.14 -10.25
C MET A 1 -4.02 -6.80 -10.35
N GLU A 2 -5.24 -6.80 -10.88
CA GLU A 2 -5.95 -5.54 -11.15
C GLU A 2 -6.14 -4.67 -9.92
N ARG A 3 -6.47 -5.30 -8.79
CA ARG A 3 -6.72 -4.55 -7.56
C ARG A 3 -5.47 -3.79 -7.10
N LEU A 4 -4.31 -4.43 -7.23
CA LEU A 4 -3.06 -3.76 -6.86
C LEU A 4 -2.74 -2.63 -7.83
N ASN A 5 -3.05 -2.79 -9.11
CA ASN A 5 -2.86 -1.72 -10.08
C ASN A 5 -3.74 -0.51 -9.77
N THR A 6 -4.98 -0.75 -9.37
CA THR A 6 -5.89 0.31 -8.96
C THR A 6 -5.34 1.05 -7.74
N ILE A 7 -4.77 0.31 -6.80
CA ILE A 7 -4.18 0.91 -5.61
C ILE A 7 -2.96 1.75 -5.96
N LYS A 8 -2.13 1.27 -6.89
CA LYS A 8 -1.00 2.07 -7.38
C LYS A 8 -1.46 3.41 -7.94
N GLU A 9 -2.53 3.39 -8.70
CA GLU A 9 -3.09 4.63 -9.26
C GLU A 9 -3.60 5.56 -8.18
N LEU A 10 -4.26 5.02 -7.16
CA LEU A 10 -4.72 5.83 -6.03
C LEU A 10 -3.55 6.55 -5.35
N ILE A 11 -2.45 5.84 -5.15
CA ILE A 11 -1.25 6.43 -4.56
C ILE A 11 -0.71 7.54 -5.44
N ASN A 12 -0.62 7.28 -6.75
CA ASN A 12 -0.09 8.26 -7.70
C ASN A 12 -0.96 9.52 -7.79
N GLN A 13 -2.26 9.36 -7.60
CA GLN A 13 -3.19 10.48 -7.62
C GLN A 13 -3.24 11.26 -6.30
N GLY A 14 -2.56 10.77 -5.28
CA GLY A 14 -2.56 11.40 -3.97
C GLY A 14 -3.67 10.91 -3.05
N ASN A 15 -4.47 9.94 -3.47
CA ASN A 15 -5.54 9.35 -2.66
C ASN A 15 -4.96 8.28 -1.74
N VAL A 16 -4.02 8.68 -0.92
CA VAL A 16 -3.18 7.75 -0.16
C VAL A 16 -3.95 7.03 0.92
N GLU A 17 -4.85 7.73 1.61
CA GLU A 17 -5.62 7.11 2.69
C GLU A 17 -6.51 5.99 2.17
N GLN A 18 -7.15 6.18 1.03
CA GLN A 18 -7.93 5.16 0.38
C GLN A 18 -7.09 3.96 0.00
N ALA A 19 -5.89 4.23 -0.52
CA ALA A 19 -4.98 3.17 -0.91
C ALA A 19 -4.56 2.34 0.30
N ILE A 20 -4.23 3.00 1.40
CA ILE A 20 -3.83 2.31 2.63
C ILE A 20 -4.97 1.45 3.15
N GLN A 21 -6.19 1.98 3.14
CA GLN A 21 -7.36 1.25 3.59
C GLN A 21 -7.55 -0.05 2.81
N GLN A 22 -7.44 0.03 1.48
CA GLN A 22 -7.59 -1.14 0.64
C GLN A 22 -6.44 -2.13 0.82
N LEU A 23 -5.23 -1.62 1.04
CA LEU A 23 -4.09 -2.50 1.30
C LEU A 23 -4.23 -3.22 2.64
N ASP A 24 -4.75 -2.53 3.66
CA ASP A 24 -5.00 -3.16 4.95
C ASP A 24 -6.00 -4.31 4.82
N GLU A 25 -7.05 -4.12 4.03
CA GLU A 25 -8.01 -5.18 3.77
C GLU A 25 -7.37 -6.38 3.09
N ILE A 26 -6.54 -6.13 2.09
CA ILE A 26 -5.85 -7.19 1.36
C ILE A 26 -4.92 -7.96 2.29
N LEU A 27 -4.20 -7.25 3.15
CA LEU A 27 -3.22 -7.87 4.03
C LEU A 27 -3.87 -8.70 5.14
N GLN A 28 -5.14 -8.47 5.42
CA GLN A 28 -5.88 -9.27 6.40
C GLN A 28 -6.36 -10.60 5.84
N THR A 29 -6.33 -10.78 4.53
CA THR A 29 -6.76 -12.02 3.90
C THR A 29 -5.55 -12.85 3.49
N ASP A 30 -5.77 -14.13 3.23
CA ASP A 30 -4.71 -14.98 2.69
C ASP A 30 -4.54 -14.66 1.21
N PHE A 31 -3.60 -13.82 0.91
CA PHE A 31 -3.48 -13.19 -0.39
C PHE A 31 -2.09 -13.43 -0.97
N ARG A 32 -2.05 -13.81 -2.25
CA ARG A 32 -0.79 -14.18 -2.90
C ARG A 32 0.15 -13.01 -3.17
N GLY A 33 -0.36 -11.80 -3.20
CA GLY A 33 0.45 -10.62 -3.48
C GLY A 33 0.87 -9.84 -2.25
N LYS A 34 1.01 -10.50 -1.10
CA LYS A 34 1.34 -9.81 0.14
C LYS A 34 2.63 -8.99 0.05
N ASP A 35 3.66 -9.54 -0.58
CA ASP A 35 4.93 -8.82 -0.71
C ASP A 35 4.74 -7.51 -1.45
N GLU A 36 4.01 -7.53 -2.55
CA GLU A 36 3.73 -6.32 -3.30
C GLU A 36 2.80 -5.38 -2.53
N ALA A 37 1.82 -5.94 -1.82
CA ALA A 37 0.92 -5.13 -1.00
C ALA A 37 1.68 -4.39 0.10
N TYR A 38 2.62 -5.03 0.78
CA TYR A 38 3.46 -4.37 1.76
C TYR A 38 4.33 -3.29 1.13
N TYR A 39 4.87 -3.57 -0.05
CA TYR A 39 5.67 -2.59 -0.76
C TYR A 39 4.85 -1.34 -1.11
N LEU A 40 3.65 -1.54 -1.63
CA LEU A 40 2.77 -0.43 -1.98
C LEU A 40 2.32 0.35 -0.74
N ARG A 41 2.09 -0.36 0.36
CA ARG A 41 1.73 0.30 1.61
C ARG A 41 2.87 1.17 2.12
N GLY A 42 4.11 0.67 2.00
CA GLY A 42 5.28 1.48 2.32
C GLY A 42 5.37 2.73 1.46
N ASN A 43 5.11 2.59 0.15
CA ASN A 43 5.10 3.73 -0.77
C ASN A 43 4.01 4.74 -0.38
N ALA A 44 2.85 4.25 0.04
CA ALA A 44 1.76 5.12 0.47
C ALA A 44 2.14 5.94 1.69
N TYR A 45 2.73 5.30 2.69
CA TYR A 45 3.19 6.01 3.88
C TYR A 45 4.30 7.00 3.56
N ARG A 46 5.20 6.63 2.67
CA ARG A 46 6.26 7.55 2.24
C ARG A 46 5.68 8.80 1.59
N LYS A 47 4.67 8.62 0.76
CA LYS A 47 4.02 9.74 0.10
C LYS A 47 3.33 10.67 1.09
N GLN A 48 2.85 10.11 2.19
CA GLN A 48 2.29 10.90 3.28
C GLN A 48 3.36 11.58 4.13
N GLY A 49 4.62 11.24 3.95
CA GLY A 49 5.71 11.72 4.77
C GLY A 49 5.95 10.89 6.03
N ASN A 50 5.32 9.74 6.15
CA ASN A 50 5.46 8.88 7.31
C ASN A 50 6.56 7.86 7.08
N TRP A 51 7.81 8.31 7.22
CA TRP A 51 8.97 7.52 6.87
C TRP A 51 9.16 6.27 7.73
N GLN A 52 8.80 6.34 9.00
CA GLN A 52 8.97 5.20 9.89
C GLN A 52 8.06 4.05 9.50
N GLN A 53 6.80 4.35 9.21
CA GLN A 53 5.86 3.34 8.74
C GLN A 53 6.30 2.77 7.40
N ALA A 54 6.82 3.62 6.53
CA ALA A 54 7.33 3.17 5.23
C ALA A 54 8.47 2.17 5.41
N LEU A 55 9.43 2.47 6.26
CA LEU A 55 10.55 1.57 6.52
C LEU A 55 10.07 0.23 7.05
N ASN A 56 9.10 0.25 7.96
CA ASN A 56 8.56 -0.98 8.53
C ASN A 56 7.89 -1.85 7.46
N ASN A 57 7.27 -1.23 6.46
CA ASN A 57 6.60 -1.96 5.40
C ASN A 57 7.53 -2.47 4.32
N TYR A 58 8.69 -1.85 4.13
CA TYR A 58 9.68 -2.30 3.15
C TYR A 58 10.47 -3.52 3.63
N GLN A 59 10.44 -3.80 4.89
CA GLN A 59 11.11 -4.95 5.47
C GLN A 59 10.21 -6.18 5.45
#